data_5b269f1b4782f994091d6e091f957fa2
#
_entry.id   5b269f1b4782f994091d6e091f957fa2
#
_cell.length_a   1.000
_cell.length_b   1.000
_cell.length_c   1.000
_cell.angle_alpha   90.00
_cell.angle_beta   90.00
_cell.angle_gamma   90.00
#
_symmetry.space_group_name_H-M   'P 1'
#
loop_
_entity.id
_entity.type
_entity.pdbx_description
1 polymer ?
#
loop_
_entity_poly.entity_id
_entity_poly.type
_entity_poly.pdbx_seq_one_letter_code
_entity_poly.pdbx_strand_id
1 'polypeptide(L)'
;MRRRCRGKNLRILKTLAVIWIFTVLAFLPFRPAVSQIRQDTIPAEVSLKGQWSGWTTAGWKSVAPGMRYIPQINFRIGSNTGPRAFRFEAEMAGNLYAHYLWEPGTSQWEAESRLYRGWVKIAGPRSELRVGLQKINFGSALMLRPLMWFDTMDPRDPLQQTEGVRGALGRYYFDNNINIWVWGLLGNDRQRPWDIGLSDERVPEFGARLQIPAGSGSAAVTYHRRKTEMQGLYENRYGIDMRFDYVIGFWAEASWINKRGPAGTLTNQELFMAGADYTFGLGNGLHVTAEHMFMATGQKAFDMSSGRHMSAFWMDYPISLWDHLGYIFYYDWKGKGAYNFLQWKHTLNFGDLYVMAFANPDVSLLPDMGGTANRLPGKGIRIMLVISHLTRQKSATTNN
;
A
#
# COMPACT_ATOMS: atom_id res chain seq x y z
N MET A 1 17.11 30.48 -16.41
CA MET A 1 16.61 30.72 -15.05
C MET A 1 15.10 30.98 -14.91
N ARG A 2 14.38 31.54 -15.90
CA ARG A 2 12.93 31.89 -15.80
C ARG A 2 11.93 30.70 -15.87
N ARG A 3 12.29 29.51 -16.33
CA ARG A 3 11.37 28.37 -16.42
C ARG A 3 11.20 27.57 -15.11
N ARG A 4 12.14 27.66 -14.15
CA ARG A 4 12.03 26.94 -12.84
C ARG A 4 11.08 27.62 -11.84
N CYS A 5 10.86 28.92 -11.93
CA CYS A 5 9.94 29.63 -11.02
C CYS A 5 8.46 29.41 -11.37
N ARG A 6 8.10 29.16 -12.64
CA ARG A 6 6.70 28.95 -13.05
C ARG A 6 6.13 27.62 -12.54
N GLY A 7 6.96 26.58 -12.41
CA GLY A 7 6.54 25.27 -11.90
C GLY A 7 6.27 25.24 -10.39
N LYS A 8 7.00 26.04 -9.60
CA LYS A 8 6.80 26.14 -8.14
C LYS A 8 5.49 26.83 -7.79
N ASN A 9 5.16 27.93 -8.47
CA ASN A 9 3.91 28.66 -8.22
C ASN A 9 2.67 27.83 -8.60
N LEU A 10 2.74 27.02 -9.65
CA LEU A 10 1.63 26.15 -10.06
C LEU A 10 1.40 24.99 -9.06
N ARG A 11 2.45 24.48 -8.42
CA ARG A 11 2.33 23.48 -7.34
C ARG A 11 1.72 24.07 -6.08
N ILE A 12 2.14 25.28 -5.68
CA ILE A 12 1.58 25.99 -4.51
C ILE A 12 0.11 26.31 -4.73
N LEU A 13 -0.30 26.77 -5.93
CA LEU A 13 -1.72 27.02 -6.25
C LEU A 13 -2.56 25.73 -6.20
N LYS A 14 -2.04 24.60 -6.72
CA LYS A 14 -2.71 23.30 -6.61
C LYS A 14 -2.85 22.83 -5.17
N THR A 15 -1.83 23.06 -4.34
CA THR A 15 -1.85 22.73 -2.91
C THR A 15 -2.89 23.56 -2.16
N LEU A 16 -2.93 24.86 -2.41
CA LEU A 16 -3.93 25.77 -1.82
C LEU A 16 -5.37 25.42 -2.28
N ALA A 17 -5.55 25.06 -3.55
CA ALA A 17 -6.85 24.64 -4.07
C ALA A 17 -7.35 23.35 -3.41
N VAL A 18 -6.49 22.37 -3.17
CA VAL A 18 -6.85 21.13 -2.48
C VAL A 18 -7.22 21.40 -1.03
N ILE A 19 -6.47 22.24 -0.33
CA ILE A 19 -6.77 22.66 1.05
C ILE A 19 -8.12 23.39 1.07
N TRP A 20 -8.36 24.30 0.12
CA TRP A 20 -9.61 25.07 0.03
C TRP A 20 -10.82 24.18 -0.24
N ILE A 21 -10.70 23.19 -1.15
CA ILE A 21 -11.75 22.22 -1.44
C ILE A 21 -12.11 21.41 -0.19
N PHE A 22 -11.12 20.92 0.56
CA PHE A 22 -11.34 20.17 1.79
C PHE A 22 -11.95 21.04 2.88
N THR A 23 -11.55 22.31 2.99
CA THR A 23 -12.10 23.26 3.98
C THR A 23 -13.54 23.61 3.62
N VAL A 24 -13.85 23.90 2.35
CA VAL A 24 -15.20 24.20 1.89
C VAL A 24 -16.14 23.00 2.03
N LEU A 25 -15.68 21.78 1.69
CA LEU A 25 -16.49 20.57 1.84
C LEU A 25 -16.76 20.23 3.33
N ALA A 26 -15.87 20.60 4.25
CA ALA A 26 -16.06 20.40 5.68
C ALA A 26 -17.11 21.37 6.29
N PHE A 27 -17.38 22.53 5.66
CA PHE A 27 -18.30 23.55 6.14
C PHE A 27 -19.62 23.65 5.35
N LEU A 28 -19.79 22.87 4.26
CA LEU A 28 -21.07 22.85 3.55
C LEU A 28 -22.15 22.16 4.39
N PRO A 29 -23.27 22.84 4.71
CA PRO A 29 -24.40 22.17 5.34
C PRO A 29 -25.09 21.27 4.31
N PHE A 30 -24.71 20.01 4.31
CA PHE A 30 -25.35 19.00 3.47
C PHE A 30 -26.76 18.74 4.01
N ARG A 31 -27.80 19.29 3.34
CA ARG A 31 -29.20 18.92 3.61
C ARG A 31 -29.60 17.85 2.58
N PRO A 32 -29.63 16.57 2.95
CA PRO A 32 -30.17 15.56 2.05
C PRO A 32 -31.67 15.79 1.85
N ALA A 33 -32.13 15.75 0.59
CA ALA A 33 -33.56 15.71 0.31
C ALA A 33 -34.12 14.40 0.88
N VAL A 34 -35.04 14.51 1.82
CA VAL A 34 -35.69 13.36 2.47
C VAL A 34 -36.75 12.82 1.52
N SER A 35 -36.46 11.69 0.87
CA SER A 35 -37.48 10.81 0.28
C SER A 35 -37.78 9.68 1.26
N GLN A 36 -39.05 9.30 1.39
CA GLN A 36 -39.49 8.15 2.19
C GLN A 36 -38.80 6.88 1.70
N ILE A 37 -37.94 6.32 2.52
CA ILE A 37 -37.10 5.15 2.16
C ILE A 37 -37.63 3.96 2.94
N ARG A 38 -38.03 2.88 2.23
CA ARG A 38 -38.43 1.57 2.79
C ARG A 38 -37.34 1.00 3.73
N GLN A 39 -37.74 0.21 4.73
CA GLN A 39 -36.88 -0.42 5.77
C GLN A 39 -35.68 -1.24 5.26
N ASP A 40 -35.59 -1.50 3.95
CA ASP A 40 -34.60 -2.36 3.29
C ASP A 40 -33.36 -1.59 2.77
N THR A 41 -33.29 -0.27 3.00
CA THR A 41 -32.21 0.58 2.47
C THR A 41 -31.12 0.84 3.52
N ILE A 42 -29.86 0.82 3.09
CA ILE A 42 -28.76 1.37 3.87
C ILE A 42 -28.93 2.89 3.81
N PRO A 43 -29.17 3.57 4.94
CA PRO A 43 -29.30 5.01 4.94
C PRO A 43 -28.01 5.66 4.42
N ALA A 44 -28.14 6.83 3.79
CA ALA A 44 -26.97 7.58 3.36
C ALA A 44 -26.09 7.91 4.59
N GLU A 45 -24.86 7.47 4.54
CA GLU A 45 -23.86 7.71 5.59
C GLU A 45 -22.71 8.52 5.02
N VAL A 46 -22.37 9.63 5.67
CA VAL A 46 -21.14 10.38 5.42
C VAL A 46 -20.25 10.22 6.64
N SER A 47 -19.00 9.84 6.43
CA SER A 47 -18.00 9.79 7.50
C SER A 47 -16.76 10.61 7.13
N LEU A 48 -16.32 11.42 8.08
CA LEU A 48 -15.06 12.14 8.04
C LEU A 48 -14.07 11.40 8.91
N LYS A 49 -12.95 11.04 8.34
CA LYS A 49 -11.82 10.41 9.04
C LYS A 49 -10.59 11.27 8.86
N GLY A 50 -9.68 11.20 9.81
CA GLY A 50 -8.37 11.77 9.65
C GLY A 50 -7.36 11.00 10.46
N GLN A 51 -6.16 10.88 9.91
CA GLN A 51 -5.02 10.30 10.59
C GLN A 51 -3.88 11.31 10.54
N TRP A 52 -3.50 11.79 11.71
CA TRP A 52 -2.32 12.60 11.89
C TRP A 52 -1.19 11.71 12.40
N SER A 53 0.00 11.88 11.87
CA SER A 53 1.23 11.25 12.36
C SER A 53 2.35 12.28 12.40
N GLY A 54 3.04 12.36 13.54
CA GLY A 54 4.22 13.19 13.71
C GLY A 54 5.37 12.32 14.19
N TRP A 55 6.56 12.51 13.66
CA TRP A 55 7.74 11.73 14.03
C TRP A 55 9.01 12.56 14.04
N THR A 56 9.99 12.06 14.78
CA THR A 56 11.38 12.50 14.70
C THR A 56 12.27 11.28 14.56
N THR A 57 13.14 11.30 13.56
CA THR A 57 14.18 10.29 13.37
C THR A 57 15.52 10.91 13.73
N ALA A 58 16.22 10.31 14.69
CA ALA A 58 17.58 10.65 15.06
C ALA A 58 18.52 9.56 14.55
N GLY A 59 19.26 9.85 13.49
CA GLY A 59 20.33 9.03 12.96
C GLY A 59 21.68 9.42 13.57
N TRP A 60 22.76 8.70 13.23
CA TRP A 60 24.09 8.99 13.75
C TRP A 60 24.60 10.41 13.41
N LYS A 61 24.24 10.95 12.25
CA LYS A 61 24.68 12.26 11.77
C LYS A 61 23.53 13.16 11.30
N SER A 62 22.29 12.75 11.51
CA SER A 62 21.13 13.46 10.99
C SER A 62 19.97 13.47 11.98
N VAL A 63 19.17 14.52 11.93
CA VAL A 63 17.89 14.60 12.63
C VAL A 63 16.81 14.95 11.61
N ALA A 64 15.74 14.18 11.60
CA ALA A 64 14.71 14.31 10.57
C ALA A 64 13.30 14.26 11.19
N PRO A 65 12.81 15.41 11.71
CA PRO A 65 11.40 15.53 12.08
C PRO A 65 10.51 15.59 10.84
N GLY A 66 9.31 15.05 10.99
CA GLY A 66 8.30 15.08 9.94
C GLY A 66 6.89 14.93 10.48
N MET A 67 5.94 15.28 9.66
CA MET A 67 4.53 15.10 9.96
C MET A 67 3.72 14.78 8.70
N ARG A 68 2.61 14.09 8.90
CA ARG A 68 1.65 13.74 7.85
C ARG A 68 0.25 13.85 8.38
N TYR A 69 -0.66 14.35 7.55
CA TYR A 69 -2.08 14.32 7.81
C TYR A 69 -2.82 13.76 6.59
N ILE A 70 -3.67 12.76 6.83
CA ILE A 70 -4.50 12.12 5.81
C ILE A 70 -5.97 12.36 6.16
N PRO A 71 -6.59 13.49 5.72
CA PRO A 71 -8.03 13.67 5.76
C PRO A 71 -8.71 12.76 4.75
N GLN A 72 -9.85 12.17 5.14
CA GLN A 72 -10.63 11.26 4.32
C GLN A 72 -12.12 11.48 4.50
N ILE A 73 -12.84 11.56 3.39
CA ILE A 73 -14.30 11.63 3.34
C ILE A 73 -14.79 10.34 2.68
N ASN A 74 -15.74 9.68 3.31
CA ASN A 74 -16.41 8.51 2.75
C ASN A 74 -17.90 8.78 2.66
N PHE A 75 -18.50 8.33 1.58
CA PHE A 75 -19.92 8.30 1.34
C PHE A 75 -20.37 6.87 1.08
N ARG A 76 -21.49 6.46 1.66
CA ARG A 76 -22.11 5.15 1.43
C ARG A 76 -23.62 5.30 1.36
N ILE A 77 -24.24 4.62 0.38
CA ILE A 77 -25.69 4.45 0.25
C ILE A 77 -25.97 3.12 -0.43
N GLY A 78 -27.12 2.50 -0.17
CA GLY A 78 -27.48 1.28 -0.87
C GLY A 78 -28.77 0.63 -0.40
N SER A 79 -29.00 -0.58 -0.90
CA SER A 79 -30.06 -1.49 -0.46
C SER A 79 -29.45 -2.88 -0.28
N ASN A 80 -29.77 -3.53 0.84
CA ASN A 80 -29.22 -4.86 1.19
C ASN A 80 -30.12 -6.01 0.79
N THR A 81 -31.36 -5.75 0.34
CA THR A 81 -32.39 -6.77 0.19
C THR A 81 -32.78 -7.02 -1.26
N GLY A 82 -33.02 -8.32 -1.54
CA GLY A 82 -33.54 -8.82 -2.80
C GLY A 82 -32.50 -8.92 -3.94
N PRO A 83 -32.94 -9.39 -5.11
CA PRO A 83 -32.09 -9.60 -6.30
C PRO A 83 -31.54 -8.29 -6.89
N ARG A 84 -32.01 -7.14 -6.44
CA ARG A 84 -31.54 -5.80 -6.83
C ARG A 84 -30.74 -5.11 -5.72
N ALA A 85 -30.21 -5.87 -4.76
CA ALA A 85 -29.31 -5.32 -3.76
C ALA A 85 -28.14 -4.61 -4.46
N PHE A 86 -27.91 -3.35 -4.08
CA PHE A 86 -26.79 -2.57 -4.59
C PHE A 86 -26.17 -1.73 -3.48
N ARG A 87 -24.89 -1.41 -3.62
CA ARG A 87 -24.16 -0.53 -2.73
C ARG A 87 -23.33 0.43 -3.57
N PHE A 88 -23.54 1.72 -3.32
CA PHE A 88 -22.69 2.76 -3.85
C PHE A 88 -21.79 3.29 -2.72
N GLU A 89 -20.51 3.35 -2.98
CA GLU A 89 -19.52 3.90 -2.05
C GLU A 89 -18.61 4.87 -2.80
N ALA A 90 -18.19 5.93 -2.13
CA ALA A 90 -17.19 6.86 -2.65
C ALA A 90 -16.22 7.22 -1.54
N GLU A 91 -14.97 7.41 -1.89
CA GLU A 91 -13.90 7.83 -1.00
C GLU A 91 -13.06 8.92 -1.64
N MET A 92 -12.76 9.94 -0.87
CA MET A 92 -11.78 10.96 -1.22
C MET A 92 -10.85 11.20 -0.04
N ALA A 93 -9.54 11.08 -0.25
CA ALA A 93 -8.53 11.31 0.77
C ALA A 93 -7.36 12.11 0.21
N GLY A 94 -6.86 13.05 0.99
CA GLY A 94 -5.63 13.79 0.74
C GLY A 94 -4.46 13.23 1.54
N ASN A 95 -3.24 13.51 1.12
CA ASN A 95 -2.02 13.27 1.89
C ASN A 95 -1.25 14.60 1.94
N LEU A 96 -1.21 15.18 3.13
CA LEU A 96 -0.44 16.38 3.45
C LEU A 96 0.80 15.92 4.21
N TYR A 97 1.96 16.19 3.69
CA TYR A 97 3.24 15.71 4.20
C TYR A 97 4.23 16.86 4.29
N ALA A 98 4.98 16.90 5.40
CA ALA A 98 6.08 17.83 5.59
C ALA A 98 7.22 17.12 6.33
N HIS A 99 8.44 17.36 5.89
CA HIS A 99 9.64 16.73 6.41
C HIS A 99 10.81 17.72 6.36
N TYR A 100 11.59 17.72 7.43
CA TYR A 100 12.81 18.48 7.52
C TYR A 100 13.97 17.52 7.79
N LEU A 101 15.04 17.62 7.03
CA LEU A 101 16.27 16.88 7.25
C LEU A 101 17.37 17.87 7.62
N TRP A 102 17.97 17.63 8.77
CA TRP A 102 19.17 18.33 9.21
C TRP A 102 20.35 17.37 9.23
N GLU A 103 21.44 17.79 8.57
CA GLU A 103 22.74 17.12 8.59
C GLU A 103 23.84 18.18 8.77
N PRO A 104 25.04 17.84 9.33
CA PRO A 104 26.15 18.78 9.47
C PRO A 104 26.50 19.44 8.12
N GLY A 105 26.31 20.75 8.02
CA GLY A 105 26.60 21.55 6.84
C GLY A 105 25.48 21.63 5.79
N THR A 106 24.34 20.96 5.98
CA THR A 106 23.21 21.06 5.08
C THR A 106 21.87 20.88 5.79
N SER A 107 20.84 21.49 5.25
CA SER A 107 19.47 21.25 5.68
C SER A 107 18.52 21.28 4.49
N GLN A 108 17.52 20.43 4.51
CA GLN A 108 16.52 20.32 3.44
C GLN A 108 15.13 20.30 4.03
N TRP A 109 14.23 21.02 3.39
CA TRP A 109 12.80 21.02 3.70
C TRP A 109 12.01 20.50 2.51
N GLU A 110 11.14 19.56 2.76
CA GLU A 110 10.22 18.98 1.78
C GLU A 110 8.80 19.10 2.29
N ALA A 111 7.88 19.57 1.46
CA ALA A 111 6.45 19.56 1.74
C ALA A 111 5.69 19.15 0.49
N GLU A 112 4.76 18.25 0.63
CA GLU A 112 3.94 17.73 -0.45
C GLU A 112 2.47 17.67 -0.04
N SER A 113 1.60 18.01 -1.00
CA SER A 113 0.17 17.79 -0.89
C SER A 113 -0.32 17.09 -2.14
N ARG A 114 -1.04 15.97 -1.97
CA ARG A 114 -1.53 15.18 -3.10
C ARG A 114 -2.83 14.47 -2.78
N LEU A 115 -3.57 14.13 -3.84
CA LEU A 115 -4.68 13.20 -3.73
C LEU A 115 -4.13 11.80 -3.40
N TYR A 116 -4.60 11.21 -2.30
CA TYR A 116 -4.17 9.90 -1.80
C TYR A 116 -5.11 8.78 -2.22
N ARG A 117 -6.44 9.06 -2.20
CA ARG A 117 -7.52 8.21 -2.71
C ARG A 117 -8.56 9.10 -3.35
N GLY A 118 -9.23 8.58 -4.37
CA GLY A 118 -10.32 9.28 -5.03
C GLY A 118 -11.02 8.32 -5.96
N TRP A 119 -12.01 7.56 -5.43
CA TRP A 119 -12.69 6.52 -6.19
C TRP A 119 -14.18 6.46 -5.85
N VAL A 120 -14.94 5.91 -6.81
CA VAL A 120 -16.33 5.52 -6.65
C VAL A 120 -16.44 4.01 -6.90
N LYS A 121 -17.35 3.34 -6.18
CA LYS A 121 -17.62 1.91 -6.29
C LYS A 121 -19.11 1.65 -6.33
N ILE A 122 -19.52 0.78 -7.26
CA ILE A 122 -20.84 0.20 -7.31
C ILE A 122 -20.66 -1.31 -7.09
N ALA A 123 -21.39 -1.89 -6.15
CA ALA A 123 -21.35 -3.30 -5.84
C ALA A 123 -22.77 -3.88 -5.82
N GLY A 124 -22.93 -5.02 -6.46
CA GLY A 124 -24.08 -5.90 -6.36
C GLY A 124 -23.77 -7.11 -5.48
N PRO A 125 -24.64 -8.12 -5.46
CA PRO A 125 -24.44 -9.33 -4.63
C PRO A 125 -23.16 -10.12 -4.98
N ARG A 126 -22.79 -10.15 -6.27
CA ARG A 126 -21.69 -10.98 -6.79
C ARG A 126 -20.66 -10.19 -7.59
N SER A 127 -20.86 -8.91 -7.79
CA SER A 127 -19.98 -8.10 -8.63
C SER A 127 -19.72 -6.74 -8.02
N GLU A 128 -18.54 -6.21 -8.24
CA GLU A 128 -18.22 -4.83 -7.95
C GLU A 128 -17.41 -4.19 -9.08
N LEU A 129 -17.64 -2.91 -9.27
CA LEU A 129 -16.83 -2.06 -10.15
C LEU A 129 -16.38 -0.85 -9.34
N ARG A 130 -15.08 -0.61 -9.30
CA ARG A 130 -14.47 0.55 -8.67
C ARG A 130 -13.66 1.33 -9.70
N VAL A 131 -13.86 2.65 -9.73
CA VAL A 131 -13.20 3.55 -10.70
C VAL A 131 -12.57 4.72 -9.96
N GLY A 132 -11.35 5.07 -10.32
CA GLY A 132 -10.61 6.21 -9.76
C GLY A 132 -9.24 5.83 -9.22
N LEU A 133 -8.69 6.71 -8.34
CA LEU A 133 -7.43 6.48 -7.63
C LEU A 133 -7.67 5.56 -6.44
N GLN A 134 -7.25 4.31 -6.54
CA GLN A 134 -7.58 3.25 -5.61
C GLN A 134 -6.38 2.36 -5.27
N LYS A 135 -6.43 1.69 -4.13
CA LYS A 135 -5.48 0.62 -3.79
C LYS A 135 -5.89 -0.67 -4.51
N ILE A 136 -4.95 -1.25 -5.25
CA ILE A 136 -5.01 -2.63 -5.73
C ILE A 136 -3.87 -3.38 -5.06
N ASN A 137 -4.19 -4.47 -4.38
CA ASN A 137 -3.21 -5.28 -3.64
C ASN A 137 -3.67 -6.74 -3.70
N PHE A 138 -2.73 -7.65 -3.92
CA PHE A 138 -2.91 -9.09 -3.90
C PHE A 138 -1.60 -9.78 -3.55
N GLY A 139 -1.64 -11.10 -3.39
CA GLY A 139 -0.55 -11.90 -2.87
C GLY A 139 -0.63 -12.10 -1.36
N SER A 140 0.06 -13.10 -0.87
CA SER A 140 0.05 -13.55 0.52
C SER A 140 1.30 -13.17 1.31
N ALA A 141 2.36 -12.75 0.60
CA ALA A 141 3.63 -12.32 1.18
C ALA A 141 3.47 -11.07 2.03
N LEU A 142 4.17 -11.02 3.15
CA LEU A 142 4.12 -9.94 4.13
C LEU A 142 5.32 -9.00 4.02
N MET A 143 6.53 -9.56 3.86
CA MET A 143 7.79 -8.82 3.88
C MET A 143 8.49 -8.79 2.51
N LEU A 144 8.63 -9.94 1.87
CA LEU A 144 9.30 -10.10 0.58
C LEU A 144 8.25 -10.41 -0.50
N ARG A 145 7.70 -9.38 -1.14
CA ARG A 145 6.46 -9.43 -1.93
C ARG A 145 6.71 -9.40 -3.44
N PRO A 146 6.87 -10.55 -4.13
CA PRO A 146 7.04 -10.62 -5.59
C PRO A 146 5.91 -9.97 -6.38
N LEU A 147 4.67 -10.02 -5.85
CA LEU A 147 3.47 -9.51 -6.50
C LEU A 147 3.11 -8.07 -6.11
N MET A 148 4.04 -7.31 -5.54
CA MET A 148 3.87 -5.88 -5.24
C MET A 148 3.94 -5.03 -6.52
N TRP A 149 2.94 -5.20 -7.41
CA TRP A 149 2.91 -4.54 -8.72
C TRP A 149 2.21 -3.18 -8.70
N PHE A 150 1.35 -2.90 -7.73
CA PHE A 150 0.50 -1.71 -7.69
C PHE A 150 0.57 -0.95 -6.37
N ASP A 151 1.18 -1.52 -5.38
CA ASP A 151 1.35 -0.92 -4.05
C ASP A 151 2.83 -0.74 -3.70
N THR A 152 3.07 0.01 -2.62
CA THR A 152 4.41 0.32 -2.11
C THR A 152 4.45 0.11 -0.60
N MET A 153 3.68 -0.86 -0.10
CA MET A 153 3.54 -1.09 1.33
C MET A 153 4.85 -1.61 1.94
N ASP A 154 5.40 -0.86 2.88
CA ASP A 154 6.60 -1.20 3.62
C ASP A 154 6.21 -1.84 4.97
N PRO A 155 6.62 -3.09 5.25
CA PRO A 155 6.33 -3.74 6.54
C PRO A 155 6.93 -3.01 7.75
N ARG A 156 7.97 -2.21 7.54
CA ARG A 156 8.62 -1.40 8.59
C ARG A 156 7.84 -0.12 8.92
N ASP A 157 6.91 0.29 8.04
CA ASP A 157 6.01 1.40 8.32
C ASP A 157 4.84 0.90 9.19
N PRO A 158 4.72 1.35 10.47
CA PRO A 158 3.64 0.92 11.35
C PRO A 158 2.26 1.24 10.79
N LEU A 159 2.14 2.23 9.91
CA LEU A 159 0.89 2.62 9.28
C LEU A 159 0.62 1.86 7.98
N GLN A 160 1.60 1.11 7.47
CA GLN A 160 1.55 0.34 6.21
C GLN A 160 0.89 1.11 5.06
N GLN A 161 1.22 2.39 4.99
CA GLN A 161 0.64 3.27 3.98
C GLN A 161 1.18 2.93 2.61
N THR A 162 0.30 2.96 1.63
CA THR A 162 0.66 2.70 0.24
C THR A 162 -0.06 3.64 -0.69
N GLU A 163 0.59 3.98 -1.76
CA GLU A 163 -0.02 4.75 -2.83
C GLU A 163 -1.05 3.91 -3.59
N GLY A 164 -1.93 4.61 -4.31
CA GLY A 164 -2.91 3.99 -5.17
C GLY A 164 -2.50 4.04 -6.63
N VAL A 165 -3.28 3.36 -7.47
CA VAL A 165 -3.24 3.43 -8.92
C VAL A 165 -4.55 3.97 -9.47
N ARG A 166 -4.48 4.71 -10.58
CA ARG A 166 -5.63 5.25 -11.29
C ARG A 166 -6.13 4.23 -12.29
N GLY A 167 -7.43 3.96 -12.28
CA GLY A 167 -8.03 3.03 -13.22
C GLY A 167 -9.40 2.52 -12.78
N ALA A 168 -9.87 1.50 -13.48
CA ALA A 168 -11.07 0.75 -13.18
C ALA A 168 -10.69 -0.67 -12.77
N LEU A 169 -11.37 -1.20 -11.75
CA LEU A 169 -11.24 -2.56 -11.25
C LEU A 169 -12.63 -3.18 -11.12
N GLY A 170 -12.89 -4.21 -11.92
CA GLY A 170 -14.07 -5.07 -11.82
C GLY A 170 -13.73 -6.37 -11.08
N ARG A 171 -14.64 -6.83 -10.24
CA ARG A 171 -14.54 -8.13 -9.57
C ARG A 171 -15.85 -8.88 -9.69
N TYR A 172 -15.76 -10.18 -9.87
CA TYR A 172 -16.90 -11.08 -9.85
C TYR A 172 -16.63 -12.27 -8.93
N TYR A 173 -17.60 -12.60 -8.08
CA TYR A 173 -17.54 -13.64 -7.06
C TYR A 173 -18.55 -14.72 -7.39
N PHE A 174 -18.08 -15.95 -7.61
CA PHE A 174 -18.90 -17.13 -7.82
C PHE A 174 -19.35 -17.74 -6.49
N ASP A 175 -20.41 -18.53 -6.50
CA ASP A 175 -20.95 -19.18 -5.30
C ASP A 175 -19.97 -20.16 -4.63
N ASN A 176 -19.04 -20.72 -5.39
CA ASN A 176 -17.99 -21.61 -4.91
C ASN A 176 -16.72 -20.85 -4.45
N ASN A 177 -16.83 -19.55 -4.20
CA ASN A 177 -15.74 -18.65 -3.78
C ASN A 177 -14.61 -18.47 -4.79
N ILE A 178 -14.74 -18.99 -6.01
CA ILE A 178 -13.87 -18.55 -7.12
C ILE A 178 -14.14 -17.08 -7.37
N ASN A 179 -13.10 -16.29 -7.59
CA ASN A 179 -13.29 -14.90 -7.97
C ASN A 179 -12.36 -14.50 -9.12
N ILE A 180 -12.87 -13.59 -9.95
CA ILE A 180 -12.17 -13.02 -11.09
C ILE A 180 -12.07 -11.52 -10.89
N TRP A 181 -10.88 -10.98 -11.07
CA TRP A 181 -10.61 -9.55 -11.10
C TRP A 181 -10.13 -9.17 -12.50
N VAL A 182 -10.60 -8.04 -12.99
CA VAL A 182 -10.13 -7.46 -14.25
C VAL A 182 -9.89 -5.98 -14.02
N TRP A 183 -8.78 -5.45 -14.51
CA TRP A 183 -8.47 -4.03 -14.37
C TRP A 183 -7.92 -3.41 -15.65
N GLY A 184 -8.23 -2.12 -15.81
CA GLY A 184 -7.61 -1.23 -16.77
C GLY A 184 -7.08 0.00 -16.02
N LEU A 185 -5.80 0.33 -16.18
CA LEU A 185 -5.15 1.44 -15.49
C LEU A 185 -4.67 2.48 -16.51
N LEU A 186 -4.67 3.76 -16.12
CA LEU A 186 -4.21 4.86 -16.98
C LEU A 186 -3.71 6.03 -16.13
N GLY A 187 -2.68 6.71 -16.61
CA GLY A 187 -2.16 7.91 -15.95
C GLY A 187 -1.35 7.62 -14.71
N ASN A 188 -0.67 6.47 -14.66
CA ASN A 188 0.20 6.08 -13.55
C ASN A 188 1.66 6.37 -13.91
N ASP A 189 2.25 7.35 -13.26
CA ASP A 189 3.57 7.92 -13.52
C ASP A 189 4.61 7.60 -12.43
N ARG A 190 4.29 6.69 -11.50
CA ARG A 190 5.17 6.38 -10.36
C ARG A 190 5.83 5.03 -10.51
N GLN A 191 7.12 4.99 -10.17
CA GLN A 191 7.87 3.77 -10.09
C GLN A 191 7.39 2.92 -8.92
N ARG A 192 7.22 1.63 -9.15
CA ARG A 192 6.85 0.62 -8.17
C ARG A 192 8.07 -0.24 -7.85
N PRO A 193 8.08 -0.99 -6.74
CA PRO A 193 9.30 -1.64 -6.25
C PRO A 193 10.04 -2.54 -7.26
N TRP A 194 9.33 -3.24 -8.11
CA TRP A 194 9.93 -4.15 -9.11
C TRP A 194 10.03 -3.54 -10.51
N ASP A 195 9.71 -2.25 -10.66
CA ASP A 195 9.78 -1.55 -11.94
C ASP A 195 11.22 -1.20 -12.29
N ILE A 196 11.65 -1.49 -13.51
CA ILE A 196 12.93 -1.01 -14.04
C ILE A 196 12.78 0.39 -14.66
N GLY A 197 11.57 0.76 -15.08
CA GLY A 197 11.23 2.08 -15.60
C GLY A 197 9.78 2.43 -15.31
N LEU A 198 9.44 3.69 -15.47
CA LEU A 198 8.08 4.20 -15.27
C LEU A 198 7.12 3.63 -16.31
N SER A 199 5.83 3.57 -16.00
CA SER A 199 4.79 3.31 -16.99
C SER A 199 4.63 4.53 -17.92
N ASP A 200 4.34 4.29 -19.19
CA ASP A 200 3.90 5.35 -20.10
C ASP A 200 2.47 5.76 -19.72
N GLU A 201 2.34 6.91 -19.05
CA GLU A 201 1.06 7.40 -18.49
C GLU A 201 -0.05 7.58 -19.54
N ARG A 202 0.32 7.63 -20.83
CA ARG A 202 -0.61 7.83 -21.97
C ARG A 202 -1.16 6.53 -22.53
N VAL A 203 -0.56 5.40 -22.15
CA VAL A 203 -0.94 4.08 -22.66
C VAL A 203 -1.63 3.27 -21.57
N PRO A 204 -2.85 2.74 -21.84
CA PRO A 204 -3.54 1.91 -20.85
C PRO A 204 -2.73 0.65 -20.49
N GLU A 205 -2.69 0.36 -19.19
CA GLU A 205 -2.24 -0.91 -18.62
C GLU A 205 -3.48 -1.78 -18.38
N PHE A 206 -3.39 -3.08 -18.53
CA PHE A 206 -4.50 -3.99 -18.24
C PHE A 206 -4.03 -5.33 -17.70
N GLY A 207 -4.92 -5.99 -16.98
CA GLY A 207 -4.65 -7.30 -16.46
C GLY A 207 -5.87 -7.97 -15.84
N ALA A 208 -5.65 -9.20 -15.41
CA ALA A 208 -6.66 -10.02 -14.76
C ALA A 208 -6.04 -10.93 -13.71
N ARG A 209 -6.88 -11.38 -12.77
CA ARG A 209 -6.53 -12.35 -11.74
C ARG A 209 -7.69 -13.33 -11.57
N LEU A 210 -7.36 -14.61 -11.51
CA LEU A 210 -8.26 -15.68 -11.13
C LEU A 210 -7.79 -16.26 -9.80
N GLN A 211 -8.64 -16.24 -8.80
CA GLN A 211 -8.38 -16.85 -7.49
C GLN A 211 -9.36 -18.01 -7.26
N ILE A 212 -8.83 -19.12 -6.81
CA ILE A 212 -9.54 -20.37 -6.61
C ILE A 212 -9.31 -20.82 -5.16
N PRO A 213 -10.38 -21.12 -4.37
CA PRO A 213 -10.22 -21.74 -3.07
C PRO A 213 -9.65 -23.15 -3.22
N ALA A 214 -8.75 -23.53 -2.32
CA ALA A 214 -8.09 -24.84 -2.33
C ALA A 214 -7.89 -25.32 -0.89
N GLY A 215 -8.69 -26.29 -0.45
CA GLY A 215 -8.64 -26.83 0.91
C GLY A 215 -8.81 -25.74 1.98
N SER A 216 -7.82 -25.62 2.88
CA SER A 216 -7.77 -24.59 3.95
C SER A 216 -7.24 -23.24 3.47
N GLY A 217 -7.11 -23.03 2.17
CA GLY A 217 -6.51 -21.84 1.62
C GLY A 217 -7.02 -21.45 0.24
N SER A 218 -6.17 -20.80 -0.53
CA SER A 218 -6.46 -20.40 -1.91
C SER A 218 -5.19 -20.35 -2.76
N ALA A 219 -5.36 -20.47 -4.06
CA ALA A 219 -4.33 -20.23 -5.06
C ALA A 219 -4.86 -19.25 -6.11
N ALA A 220 -3.95 -18.50 -6.73
CA ALA A 220 -4.34 -17.57 -7.77
C ALA A 220 -3.29 -17.44 -8.85
N VAL A 221 -3.74 -17.09 -10.05
CA VAL A 221 -2.92 -16.70 -11.19
C VAL A 221 -3.26 -15.27 -11.58
N THR A 222 -2.25 -14.51 -11.95
CA THR A 222 -2.37 -13.08 -12.24
C THR A 222 -1.59 -12.75 -13.50
N TYR A 223 -2.16 -11.94 -14.38
CA TYR A 223 -1.51 -11.39 -15.55
C TYR A 223 -1.66 -9.87 -15.57
N HIS A 224 -0.58 -9.18 -15.97
CA HIS A 224 -0.61 -7.73 -16.17
C HIS A 224 0.29 -7.34 -17.34
N ARG A 225 -0.18 -6.42 -18.16
CA ARG A 225 0.57 -5.84 -19.27
C ARG A 225 0.61 -4.33 -19.16
N ARG A 226 1.82 -3.76 -19.34
CA ARG A 226 2.04 -2.32 -19.42
C ARG A 226 3.04 -1.96 -20.52
N LYS A 227 2.99 -0.72 -20.97
CA LYS A 227 4.05 -0.08 -21.75
C LYS A 227 4.86 0.81 -20.82
N THR A 228 6.18 0.78 -20.95
CA THR A 228 7.07 1.69 -20.20
C THR A 228 7.28 3.00 -20.96
N GLU A 229 7.77 4.03 -20.28
CA GLU A 229 8.19 5.30 -20.91
C GLU A 229 9.37 5.12 -21.90
N MET A 230 10.13 4.04 -21.75
CA MET A 230 11.20 3.68 -22.71
C MET A 230 10.57 3.31 -24.05
N GLN A 231 11.01 3.97 -25.10
CA GLN A 231 10.45 3.81 -26.43
C GLN A 231 10.46 2.34 -26.89
N GLY A 232 9.27 1.82 -27.23
CA GLY A 232 9.10 0.46 -27.74
C GLY A 232 9.21 -0.65 -26.68
N LEU A 233 9.34 -0.35 -25.40
CA LEU A 233 9.45 -1.36 -24.35
C LEU A 233 8.10 -1.67 -23.70
N TYR A 234 7.68 -2.94 -23.82
CA TYR A 234 6.48 -3.51 -23.19
C TYR A 234 6.87 -4.55 -22.14
N GLU A 235 6.12 -4.60 -21.04
CA GLU A 235 6.25 -5.63 -20.02
C GLU A 235 4.99 -6.48 -19.94
N ASN A 236 5.18 -7.80 -19.89
CA ASN A 236 4.15 -8.77 -19.50
C ASN A 236 4.57 -9.36 -18.17
N ARG A 237 3.68 -9.31 -17.19
CA ARG A 237 3.89 -9.81 -15.83
C ARG A 237 2.96 -10.98 -15.60
N TYR A 238 3.53 -12.09 -15.17
CA TYR A 238 2.83 -13.31 -14.80
C TYR A 238 3.07 -13.54 -13.32
N GLY A 239 2.02 -13.79 -12.57
CA GLY A 239 2.08 -14.03 -11.13
C GLY A 239 1.31 -15.27 -10.74
N ILE A 240 1.84 -15.99 -9.77
CA ILE A 240 1.18 -17.11 -9.09
C ILE A 240 1.36 -16.88 -7.61
N ASP A 241 0.31 -17.08 -6.84
CA ASP A 241 0.38 -17.10 -5.39
C ASP A 241 -0.54 -18.17 -4.80
N MET A 242 -0.16 -18.67 -3.64
CA MET A 242 -0.93 -19.59 -2.83
C MET A 242 -0.72 -19.33 -1.34
N ARG A 243 -1.74 -19.58 -0.56
CA ARG A 243 -1.69 -19.57 0.91
C ARG A 243 -2.55 -20.69 1.46
N PHE A 244 -2.03 -21.38 2.46
CA PHE A 244 -2.72 -22.43 3.20
C PHE A 244 -2.50 -22.21 4.70
N ASP A 245 -3.58 -22.27 5.46
CA ASP A 245 -3.59 -22.09 6.91
C ASP A 245 -3.99 -23.41 7.58
N TYR A 246 -3.00 -24.09 8.16
CA TYR A 246 -3.16 -25.26 9.00
C TYR A 246 -2.68 -24.95 10.43
N VAL A 247 -1.98 -25.85 11.08
CA VAL A 247 -1.28 -25.57 12.34
C VAL A 247 -0.18 -24.53 12.14
N ILE A 248 0.49 -24.59 11.00
CA ILE A 248 1.44 -23.62 10.50
C ILE A 248 0.80 -22.99 9.25
N GLY A 249 0.75 -21.66 9.19
CA GLY A 249 0.44 -20.95 7.95
C GLY A 249 1.64 -21.02 7.00
N PHE A 250 1.40 -21.26 5.71
CA PHE A 250 2.45 -21.16 4.70
C PHE A 250 1.91 -20.61 3.39
N TRP A 251 2.78 -19.92 2.67
CA TRP A 251 2.46 -19.29 1.39
C TRP A 251 3.66 -19.30 0.46
N ALA A 252 3.38 -19.19 -0.82
CA ALA A 252 4.38 -19.00 -1.84
C ALA A 252 3.88 -18.01 -2.89
N GLU A 253 4.79 -17.22 -3.43
CA GLU A 253 4.56 -16.31 -4.55
C GLU A 253 5.64 -16.46 -5.59
N ALA A 254 5.24 -16.37 -6.86
CA ALA A 254 6.15 -16.28 -7.98
C ALA A 254 5.72 -15.14 -8.92
N SER A 255 6.68 -14.41 -9.43
CA SER A 255 6.49 -13.35 -10.42
C SER A 255 7.52 -13.50 -11.53
N TRP A 256 7.06 -13.55 -12.78
CA TRP A 256 7.89 -13.46 -13.95
C TRP A 256 7.52 -12.22 -14.75
N ILE A 257 8.49 -11.32 -14.94
CA ILE A 257 8.34 -10.09 -15.71
C ILE A 257 9.15 -10.24 -16.99
N ASN A 258 8.45 -10.41 -18.11
CA ASN A 258 9.05 -10.51 -19.44
C ASN A 258 8.94 -9.19 -20.18
N LYS A 259 10.07 -8.64 -20.61
CA LYS A 259 10.18 -7.38 -21.32
C LYS A 259 10.42 -7.63 -22.79
N ARG A 260 9.68 -6.94 -23.64
CA ARG A 260 9.78 -7.01 -25.09
C ARG A 260 10.08 -5.63 -25.66
N GLY A 261 11.19 -5.55 -26.39
CA GLY A 261 11.74 -4.32 -26.95
C GLY A 261 13.17 -4.07 -26.53
N PRO A 262 13.67 -2.83 -26.57
CA PRO A 262 15.06 -2.50 -26.28
C PRO A 262 15.36 -2.51 -24.76
N ALA A 263 15.25 -3.69 -24.14
CA ALA A 263 15.51 -3.89 -22.70
C ALA A 263 16.98 -4.21 -22.38
N GLY A 264 17.87 -4.25 -23.40
CA GLY A 264 19.27 -4.64 -23.21
C GLY A 264 19.38 -6.07 -22.66
N THR A 265 20.13 -6.25 -21.58
CA THR A 265 20.31 -7.55 -20.91
C THR A 265 19.22 -7.88 -19.87
N LEU A 266 18.28 -6.97 -19.61
CA LEU A 266 17.27 -7.11 -18.56
C LEU A 266 15.89 -7.48 -19.13
N THR A 267 15.86 -8.47 -20.04
CA THR A 267 14.62 -8.88 -20.72
C THR A 267 13.71 -9.72 -19.83
N ASN A 268 14.25 -10.41 -18.84
CA ASN A 268 13.49 -11.23 -17.91
C ASN A 268 13.88 -10.89 -16.46
N GLN A 269 12.91 -10.96 -15.58
CA GLN A 269 13.09 -10.84 -14.14
C GLN A 269 12.15 -11.83 -13.47
N GLU A 270 12.73 -12.70 -12.66
CA GLU A 270 12.05 -13.77 -11.94
C GLU A 270 12.22 -13.57 -10.44
N LEU A 271 11.11 -13.69 -9.72
CA LEU A 271 11.07 -13.65 -8.27
C LEU A 271 10.28 -14.86 -7.77
N PHE A 272 10.85 -15.59 -6.84
CA PHE A 272 10.21 -16.72 -6.17
C PHE A 272 10.35 -16.53 -4.68
N MET A 273 9.26 -16.64 -3.95
CA MET A 273 9.23 -16.48 -2.51
C MET A 273 8.40 -17.59 -1.88
N ALA A 274 8.89 -18.11 -0.73
CA ALA A 274 8.15 -18.97 0.16
C ALA A 274 8.22 -18.41 1.58
N GLY A 275 7.12 -18.54 2.32
CA GLY A 275 7.02 -18.08 3.68
C GLY A 275 6.15 -18.97 4.54
N ALA A 276 6.35 -18.87 5.84
CA ALA A 276 5.55 -19.56 6.85
C ALA A 276 5.41 -18.70 8.11
N ASP A 277 4.33 -18.92 8.86
CA ASP A 277 4.13 -18.33 10.15
C ASP A 277 3.64 -19.34 11.20
N TYR A 278 3.95 -19.04 12.46
CA TYR A 278 3.47 -19.81 13.59
C TYR A 278 3.40 -18.95 14.85
N THR A 279 2.40 -19.20 15.69
CA THR A 279 2.30 -18.56 17.00
C THR A 279 2.67 -19.55 18.09
N PHE A 280 3.80 -19.30 18.74
CA PHE A 280 4.25 -20.10 19.88
C PHE A 280 3.51 -19.70 21.13
N GLY A 281 3.08 -20.68 21.95
CA GLY A 281 2.41 -20.46 23.24
C GLY A 281 3.35 -19.96 24.34
N LEU A 282 4.25 -19.00 24.03
CA LEU A 282 5.19 -18.39 24.98
C LEU A 282 4.57 -17.12 25.54
N GLY A 283 4.28 -17.12 26.83
CA GLY A 283 3.65 -15.98 27.51
C GLY A 283 2.31 -15.61 26.85
N ASN A 284 2.19 -14.41 26.32
CA ASN A 284 0.98 -13.92 25.64
C ASN A 284 0.88 -14.35 24.16
N GLY A 285 1.80 -15.18 23.68
CA GLY A 285 1.85 -15.69 22.30
C GLY A 285 2.92 -14.94 21.47
N LEU A 286 4.02 -15.61 21.17
CA LEU A 286 5.04 -15.10 20.25
C LEU A 286 4.68 -15.52 18.81
N HIS A 287 4.29 -14.56 17.98
CA HIS A 287 4.08 -14.79 16.55
C HIS A 287 5.37 -14.62 15.78
N VAL A 288 5.72 -15.61 14.95
CA VAL A 288 6.93 -15.59 14.12
C VAL A 288 6.55 -15.86 12.69
N THR A 289 7.00 -14.99 11.80
CA THR A 289 6.90 -15.13 10.34
C THR A 289 8.31 -15.23 9.75
N ALA A 290 8.51 -16.15 8.82
CA ALA A 290 9.76 -16.30 8.06
C ALA A 290 9.45 -16.32 6.57
N GLU A 291 10.22 -15.57 5.80
CA GLU A 291 10.13 -15.54 4.32
C GLU A 291 11.52 -15.67 3.71
N HIS A 292 11.60 -16.37 2.59
CA HIS A 292 12.80 -16.46 1.79
C HIS A 292 12.47 -16.21 0.32
N MET A 293 13.21 -15.31 -0.30
CA MET A 293 13.03 -14.92 -1.70
C MET A 293 14.30 -15.15 -2.50
N PHE A 294 14.12 -15.71 -3.68
CA PHE A 294 15.10 -15.75 -4.75
C PHE A 294 14.69 -14.78 -5.85
N MET A 295 15.66 -14.05 -6.39
CA MET A 295 15.46 -13.10 -7.48
C MET A 295 16.57 -13.28 -8.52
N ALA A 296 16.20 -13.35 -9.80
CA ALA A 296 17.13 -13.37 -10.93
C ALA A 296 16.70 -12.35 -11.99
N THR A 297 17.67 -11.87 -12.76
CA THR A 297 17.44 -11.00 -13.93
C THR A 297 18.40 -11.40 -15.03
N GLY A 298 17.92 -11.50 -16.28
CA GLY A 298 18.76 -11.94 -17.39
C GLY A 298 18.13 -11.77 -18.76
N GLN A 299 18.86 -12.17 -19.80
CA GLN A 299 18.37 -12.20 -21.19
C GLN A 299 17.47 -13.39 -21.45
N LYS A 300 17.80 -14.54 -20.87
CA LYS A 300 17.02 -15.78 -21.01
C LYS A 300 16.05 -15.90 -19.83
N ALA A 301 14.84 -16.34 -20.11
CA ALA A 301 13.86 -16.66 -19.08
C ALA A 301 14.37 -17.82 -18.22
N PHE A 302 14.19 -17.71 -16.92
CA PHE A 302 14.56 -18.71 -15.91
C PHE A 302 16.06 -19.05 -15.87
N ASP A 303 16.90 -18.08 -16.26
CA ASP A 303 18.34 -18.19 -16.04
C ASP A 303 18.67 -17.78 -14.60
N MET A 304 18.83 -18.80 -13.75
CA MET A 304 19.08 -18.61 -12.31
C MET A 304 20.54 -18.31 -11.98
N SER A 305 21.45 -18.25 -12.95
CA SER A 305 22.90 -18.08 -12.74
C SER A 305 23.28 -16.76 -12.06
N SER A 306 22.51 -15.70 -12.27
CA SER A 306 22.69 -14.37 -11.66
C SER A 306 21.93 -14.19 -10.35
N GLY A 307 21.38 -15.25 -9.80
CA GLY A 307 20.45 -15.26 -8.68
C GLY A 307 20.95 -14.56 -7.42
N ARG A 308 20.01 -13.99 -6.68
CA ARG A 308 20.21 -13.35 -5.40
C ARG A 308 19.17 -13.86 -4.42
N HIS A 309 19.60 -14.15 -3.20
CA HIS A 309 18.74 -14.62 -2.12
C HIS A 309 18.58 -13.56 -1.06
N MET A 310 17.38 -13.48 -0.49
CA MET A 310 17.05 -12.65 0.65
C MET A 310 16.16 -13.43 1.61
N SER A 311 16.47 -13.39 2.90
CA SER A 311 15.63 -13.93 3.97
C SER A 311 15.07 -12.80 4.80
N ALA A 312 13.85 -12.98 5.31
CA ALA A 312 13.20 -12.04 6.20
C ALA A 312 12.55 -12.79 7.37
N PHE A 313 12.62 -12.19 8.55
CA PHE A 313 11.96 -12.67 9.77
C PHE A 313 11.21 -11.52 10.42
N TRP A 314 10.01 -11.80 10.89
CA TRP A 314 9.22 -10.89 11.71
C TRP A 314 8.78 -11.62 12.95
N MET A 315 9.08 -11.07 14.11
CA MET A 315 8.61 -11.51 15.41
C MET A 315 7.71 -10.43 15.99
N ASP A 316 6.53 -10.81 16.44
CA ASP A 316 5.58 -9.94 17.12
C ASP A 316 5.16 -10.55 18.46
N TYR A 317 5.27 -9.76 19.53
CA TYR A 317 4.95 -10.19 20.88
C TYR A 317 4.08 -9.15 21.61
N PRO A 318 2.83 -9.48 21.95
CA PRO A 318 1.99 -8.64 22.78
C PRO A 318 2.45 -8.71 24.24
N ILE A 319 3.15 -7.67 24.73
CA ILE A 319 3.61 -7.59 26.12
C ILE A 319 2.40 -7.41 27.05
N SER A 320 1.45 -6.56 26.63
CA SER A 320 0.20 -6.28 27.35
C SER A 320 -0.92 -5.94 26.36
N LEU A 321 -2.10 -5.59 26.85
CA LEU A 321 -3.20 -5.07 26.01
C LEU A 321 -2.83 -3.76 25.29
N TRP A 322 -1.88 -3.02 25.83
CA TRP A 322 -1.49 -1.70 25.34
C TRP A 322 -0.12 -1.69 24.66
N ASP A 323 0.71 -2.72 24.92
CA ASP A 323 2.10 -2.76 24.53
C ASP A 323 2.40 -3.94 23.61
N HIS A 324 2.98 -3.66 22.46
CA HIS A 324 3.44 -4.64 21.48
C HIS A 324 4.91 -4.40 21.16
N LEU A 325 5.67 -5.47 21.07
CA LEU A 325 7.05 -5.47 20.63
C LEU A 325 7.17 -6.23 19.30
N GLY A 326 7.61 -5.55 18.26
CA GLY A 326 7.86 -6.12 16.94
C GLY A 326 9.33 -6.05 16.58
N TYR A 327 9.86 -7.09 15.97
CA TYR A 327 11.22 -7.12 15.43
C TYR A 327 11.20 -7.66 14.02
N ILE A 328 11.76 -6.90 13.07
CA ILE A 328 11.91 -7.28 11.67
C ILE A 328 13.39 -7.36 11.33
N PHE A 329 13.78 -8.45 10.70
CA PHE A 329 15.14 -8.72 10.24
C PHE A 329 15.12 -9.11 8.78
N TYR A 330 16.03 -8.51 7.96
CA TYR A 330 16.29 -8.97 6.61
C TYR A 330 17.77 -9.28 6.45
N TYR A 331 18.07 -10.30 5.65
CA TYR A 331 19.43 -10.65 5.31
C TYR A 331 19.58 -10.85 3.80
N ASP A 332 20.47 -10.08 3.19
CA ASP A 332 20.89 -10.23 1.81
C ASP A 332 22.12 -11.12 1.72
N TRP A 333 21.93 -12.31 1.21
CA TRP A 333 22.98 -13.32 1.15
C TRP A 333 24.14 -12.95 0.21
N LYS A 334 23.85 -12.25 -0.90
CA LYS A 334 24.86 -11.84 -1.88
C LYS A 334 25.64 -10.61 -1.40
N GLY A 335 24.93 -9.61 -0.90
CA GLY A 335 25.53 -8.38 -0.39
C GLY A 335 26.04 -8.50 1.04
N LYS A 336 25.76 -9.61 1.74
CA LYS A 336 26.09 -9.85 3.16
C LYS A 336 25.61 -8.72 4.06
N GLY A 337 24.45 -8.13 3.70
CA GLY A 337 23.84 -7.00 4.40
C GLY A 337 22.73 -7.47 5.35
N ALA A 338 22.80 -7.05 6.62
CA ALA A 338 21.77 -7.30 7.61
C ALA A 338 21.02 -6.01 7.93
N TYR A 339 19.69 -6.08 7.90
CA TYR A 339 18.78 -4.99 8.22
C TYR A 339 18.00 -5.37 9.47
N ASN A 340 18.07 -4.53 10.49
CA ASN A 340 17.42 -4.75 11.78
C ASN A 340 16.47 -3.61 12.08
N PHE A 341 15.28 -3.95 12.50
CA PHE A 341 14.25 -2.99 12.85
C PHE A 341 13.49 -3.51 14.08
N LEU A 342 13.59 -2.80 15.19
CA LEU A 342 12.88 -3.08 16.43
C LEU A 342 11.85 -1.99 16.66
N GLN A 343 10.63 -2.36 16.98
CA GLN A 343 9.51 -1.46 17.25
C GLN A 343 8.83 -1.82 18.56
N TRP A 344 8.65 -0.84 19.41
CA TRP A 344 7.71 -0.88 20.52
C TRP A 344 6.54 0.03 20.21
N LYS A 345 5.33 -0.49 20.32
CA LYS A 345 4.08 0.23 20.21
C LYS A 345 3.42 0.32 21.56
N HIS A 346 2.99 1.51 21.97
CA HIS A 346 2.14 1.73 23.15
C HIS A 346 0.84 2.44 22.72
N THR A 347 -0.31 1.84 23.04
CA THR A 347 -1.62 2.40 22.75
C THR A 347 -2.07 3.30 23.87
N LEU A 348 -2.25 4.59 23.56
CA LEU A 348 -2.76 5.64 24.44
C LEU A 348 -4.27 5.80 24.24
N ASN A 349 -4.96 6.49 25.16
CA ASN A 349 -6.40 6.77 25.04
C ASN A 349 -6.77 7.60 23.79
N PHE A 350 -5.83 8.37 23.25
CA PHE A 350 -6.04 9.29 22.13
C PHE A 350 -5.23 8.90 20.86
N GLY A 351 -4.44 7.85 20.92
CA GLY A 351 -3.62 7.46 19.76
C GLY A 351 -2.57 6.41 20.11
N ASP A 352 -1.65 6.16 19.17
CA ASP A 352 -0.58 5.19 19.32
C ASP A 352 0.78 5.89 19.32
N LEU A 353 1.63 5.53 20.29
CA LEU A 353 3.02 5.93 20.36
C LEU A 353 3.90 4.77 19.87
N TYR A 354 4.83 5.07 18.97
CA TYR A 354 5.82 4.12 18.47
C TYR A 354 7.23 4.60 18.80
N VAL A 355 8.03 3.71 19.33
CA VAL A 355 9.49 3.89 19.48
C VAL A 355 10.17 2.81 18.65
N MET A 356 10.96 3.22 17.68
CA MET A 356 11.57 2.34 16.70
C MET A 356 13.08 2.53 16.68
N ALA A 357 13.83 1.45 16.73
CA ALA A 357 15.28 1.45 16.57
C ALA A 357 15.64 0.65 15.31
N PHE A 358 16.62 1.12 14.56
CA PHE A 358 17.05 0.46 13.33
C PHE A 358 18.56 0.45 13.16
N ALA A 359 19.06 -0.60 12.52
CA ALA A 359 20.46 -0.73 12.13
C ALA A 359 20.51 -1.39 10.74
N ASN A 360 20.75 -0.58 9.73
CA ASN A 360 20.72 -0.96 8.32
C ASN A 360 22.06 -0.65 7.65
N PRO A 361 22.44 -1.32 6.57
CA PRO A 361 23.55 -0.91 5.73
C PRO A 361 23.34 0.50 5.17
N ASP A 362 24.41 1.24 4.92
CA ASP A 362 24.36 2.59 4.35
C ASP A 362 23.74 2.60 2.93
N VAL A 363 23.91 1.53 2.18
CA VAL A 363 23.29 1.32 0.87
C VAL A 363 22.17 0.29 1.03
N SER A 364 20.93 0.71 0.85
CA SER A 364 19.80 -0.20 0.86
C SER A 364 19.71 -0.96 -0.45
N LEU A 365 19.64 -2.29 -0.34
CA LEU A 365 19.39 -3.22 -1.45
C LEU A 365 17.95 -3.73 -1.43
N LEU A 366 17.17 -3.33 -0.41
CA LEU A 366 15.74 -3.57 -0.39
C LEU A 366 15.07 -2.70 -1.47
N PRO A 367 14.03 -3.21 -2.14
CA PRO A 367 13.25 -2.39 -3.07
C PRO A 367 12.80 -1.10 -2.40
N ASP A 368 12.78 0.01 -3.16
CA ASP A 368 12.22 1.27 -2.66
C ASP A 368 10.71 1.10 -2.50
N MET A 369 10.27 0.80 -1.29
CA MET A 369 8.87 0.54 -0.95
C MET A 369 8.06 1.82 -0.73
N GLY A 370 8.56 2.94 -1.23
CA GLY A 370 7.82 4.20 -1.28
C GLY A 370 8.21 5.25 -0.25
N GLY A 371 8.32 6.44 -0.75
CA GLY A 371 8.43 7.70 -0.03
C GLY A 371 9.74 7.93 0.72
N THR A 372 10.24 9.14 0.65
CA THR A 372 11.43 9.60 1.40
C THR A 372 11.24 9.50 2.92
N ALA A 373 9.98 9.51 3.40
CA ALA A 373 9.64 9.42 4.81
C ALA A 373 9.98 8.07 5.47
N ASN A 374 10.05 7.00 4.69
CA ASN A 374 10.26 5.64 5.22
C ASN A 374 11.68 5.13 4.99
N ARG A 375 12.56 5.92 4.39
CA ARG A 375 13.97 5.57 4.27
C ARG A 375 14.63 5.66 5.66
N LEU A 376 15.19 4.56 6.09
CA LEU A 376 15.90 4.42 7.37
C LEU A 376 17.33 3.93 7.08
N PRO A 377 18.20 4.76 6.45
CA PRO A 377 19.58 4.37 6.19
C PRO A 377 20.40 4.41 7.49
N GLY A 378 21.38 3.54 7.57
CA GLY A 378 22.30 3.52 8.69
C GLY A 378 21.66 3.09 10.01
N LYS A 379 22.05 3.71 11.11
CA LYS A 379 21.58 3.41 12.46
C LYS A 379 20.86 4.61 13.06
N GLY A 380 19.78 4.34 13.80
CA GLY A 380 19.04 5.43 14.43
C GLY A 380 17.84 4.96 15.24
N ILE A 381 17.17 5.97 15.81
CA ILE A 381 15.91 5.81 16.56
C ILE A 381 14.87 6.75 15.95
N ARG A 382 13.64 6.28 15.85
CA ARG A 382 12.47 7.08 15.49
C ARG A 382 11.44 7.00 16.59
N ILE A 383 10.90 8.16 16.97
CA ILE A 383 9.72 8.26 17.83
C ILE A 383 8.59 8.79 16.95
N MET A 384 7.43 8.17 16.98
CA MET A 384 6.27 8.58 16.20
C MET A 384 5.00 8.52 17.04
N LEU A 385 4.18 9.57 16.94
CA LEU A 385 2.84 9.63 17.51
C LEU A 385 1.81 9.62 16.39
N VAL A 386 0.79 8.79 16.52
CA VAL A 386 -0.31 8.66 15.56
C VAL A 386 -1.63 8.93 16.27
N ILE A 387 -2.41 9.87 15.73
CA ILE A 387 -3.73 10.23 16.24
C ILE A 387 -4.74 10.08 15.12
N SER A 388 -5.80 9.31 15.36
CA SER A 388 -6.88 9.12 14.40
C SER A 388 -8.18 9.68 14.95
N HIS A 389 -8.96 10.33 14.10
CA HIS A 389 -10.29 10.81 14.45
C HIS A 389 -11.33 10.32 13.44
N LEU A 390 -12.55 10.13 13.91
CA LEU A 390 -13.69 9.69 13.12
C LEU A 390 -14.94 10.44 13.56
N THR A 391 -15.56 11.12 12.61
CA THR A 391 -16.91 11.69 12.78
C THR A 391 -17.84 11.02 11.79
N ARG A 392 -18.99 10.52 12.27
CA ARG A 392 -20.02 9.88 11.44
C ARG A 392 -21.30 10.68 11.53
N GLN A 393 -21.89 10.99 10.38
CA GLN A 393 -23.22 11.55 10.28
C GLN A 393 -24.10 10.56 9.51
N LYS A 394 -25.08 9.98 10.17
CA LYS A 394 -26.14 9.19 9.53
C LYS A 394 -27.30 10.11 9.22
N SER A 395 -27.91 9.94 8.05
CA SER A 395 -29.22 10.54 7.78
C SER A 395 -30.22 10.02 8.85
N ALA A 396 -30.84 10.92 9.58
CA ALA A 396 -31.86 10.53 10.55
C ALA A 396 -32.98 9.79 9.82
N THR A 397 -33.21 8.54 10.18
CA THR A 397 -34.45 7.85 9.85
C THR A 397 -35.51 8.50 10.68
N THR A 398 -36.34 9.37 10.11
CA THR A 398 -37.57 9.85 10.76
C THR A 398 -38.50 8.65 10.91
N ASN A 399 -38.54 8.08 12.12
CA ASN A 399 -39.62 7.20 12.52
C ASN A 399 -40.89 8.06 12.58
N ASN A 400 -41.75 7.91 11.61
CA ASN A 400 -43.16 8.26 11.69
C ASN A 400 -43.97 6.98 11.70
#